data_251414df05fdb5484f92fe96341a1934
#
_entry.id   251414df05fdb5484f92fe96341a1934
#
_cell.length_a   1.000
_cell.length_b   1.000
_cell.length_c   1.000
_cell.angle_alpha   90.00
_cell.angle_beta   90.00
_cell.angle_gamma   90.00
#
_symmetry.space_group_name_H-M   'P 1'
#
loop_
_entity.id
_entity.type
_entity.pdbx_description
1 polymer ?
#
loop_
_entity_poly.entity_id
_entity_poly.type
_entity_poly.pdbx_seq_one_letter_code
_entity_poly.pdbx_strand_id
1 'polypeptide(L)'
;MKKVKLIYNPFSGNNKIINEIDTIIGVYQKHGYQLIPFRISYEASLEDAFTDLNDGGWDHLLLAGGDGSVSDSINMMKKKKIDLPVGILPTGTANDFAKCIGIPGTMGEACEQIINSKSKKIDLGYVNGKFFINVLSFGLFTEVSQNTPTNLKNTMGKLAYYINGIKELPKFKKLKVFVEGEEYFYVGDAFLVFIFNGKTAGNINIAYKAELDDGMLDVIIVKADLVHTAKSFLNFLIRNHLEDSDDGITYFRTNNIRIDCAEEIRTDIDGEKGPEFPLHISCKEHSLNILGYRKVEPKHIDKFLENLRSSLPKKTK
;
A
#
# COMPACT_ATOMS: atom_id res chain seq x y z
N MET A 1 -29.75 18.04 -1.22
CA MET A 1 -28.87 17.02 -0.65
C MET A 1 -27.61 16.98 -1.47
N LYS A 2 -26.44 16.89 -0.84
CA LYS A 2 -25.18 16.72 -1.53
C LYS A 2 -25.09 15.29 -2.06
N LYS A 3 -24.55 15.11 -3.27
CA LYS A 3 -24.47 13.79 -3.91
C LYS A 3 -23.11 13.15 -3.67
N VAL A 4 -23.11 11.88 -3.32
CA VAL A 4 -21.92 11.06 -3.14
C VAL A 4 -22.03 9.82 -4.02
N LYS A 5 -21.00 9.53 -4.79
CA LYS A 5 -20.96 8.34 -5.61
C LYS A 5 -20.22 7.24 -4.86
N LEU A 6 -20.91 6.14 -4.56
CA LEU A 6 -20.31 4.92 -4.04
C LEU A 6 -19.92 4.01 -5.19
N ILE A 7 -18.63 3.82 -5.43
CA ILE A 7 -18.12 2.84 -6.39
C ILE A 7 -17.67 1.61 -5.59
N TYR A 8 -18.23 0.45 -5.89
CA TYR A 8 -17.90 -0.75 -5.14
C TYR A 8 -17.72 -1.98 -6.01
N ASN A 9 -16.74 -2.81 -5.60
CA ASN A 9 -16.50 -4.12 -6.17
C ASN A 9 -17.17 -5.18 -5.27
N PRO A 10 -18.26 -5.83 -5.73
CA PRO A 10 -19.00 -6.80 -4.91
C PRO A 10 -18.19 -8.05 -4.57
N PHE A 11 -17.13 -8.35 -5.34
CA PHE A 11 -16.30 -9.54 -5.15
C PHE A 11 -15.11 -9.32 -4.20
N SER A 12 -14.92 -8.10 -3.70
CA SER A 12 -13.86 -7.80 -2.73
C SER A 12 -14.17 -8.40 -1.35
N GLY A 13 -13.15 -9.01 -0.73
CA GLY A 13 -13.18 -9.40 0.69
C GLY A 13 -14.37 -10.25 1.12
N ASN A 14 -14.62 -11.36 0.42
CA ASN A 14 -15.74 -12.27 0.70
C ASN A 14 -17.14 -11.60 0.64
N ASN A 15 -17.33 -10.67 -0.31
CA ASN A 15 -18.60 -9.98 -0.54
C ASN A 15 -19.08 -9.11 0.64
N LYS A 16 -18.18 -8.70 1.52
CA LYS A 16 -18.50 -7.94 2.73
C LYS A 16 -19.38 -6.71 2.44
N ILE A 17 -19.08 -5.99 1.35
CA ILE A 17 -19.78 -4.77 0.98
C ILE A 17 -21.29 -4.98 0.77
N ILE A 18 -21.69 -6.12 0.23
CA ILE A 18 -23.12 -6.40 -0.09
C ILE A 18 -23.97 -6.36 1.18
N ASN A 19 -23.45 -6.86 2.29
CA ASN A 19 -24.14 -6.90 3.57
C ASN A 19 -24.13 -5.56 4.31
N GLU A 20 -23.29 -4.61 3.87
CA GLU A 20 -23.07 -3.33 4.54
C GLU A 20 -23.69 -2.12 3.79
N ILE A 21 -24.23 -2.33 2.59
CA ILE A 21 -24.78 -1.23 1.76
C ILE A 21 -25.85 -0.45 2.51
N ASP A 22 -26.77 -1.13 3.19
CA ASP A 22 -27.84 -0.48 3.94
C ASP A 22 -27.28 0.38 5.09
N THR A 23 -26.30 -0.14 5.82
CA THR A 23 -25.57 0.61 6.86
C THR A 23 -24.96 1.89 6.28
N ILE A 24 -24.26 1.78 5.13
CA ILE A 24 -23.59 2.91 4.48
C ILE A 24 -24.63 3.96 4.05
N ILE A 25 -25.70 3.53 3.37
CA ILE A 25 -26.79 4.43 2.93
C ILE A 25 -27.41 5.14 4.12
N GLY A 26 -27.74 4.40 5.18
CA GLY A 26 -28.37 4.95 6.38
C GLY A 26 -27.53 6.04 7.06
N VAL A 27 -26.22 5.81 7.22
CA VAL A 27 -25.30 6.80 7.79
C VAL A 27 -25.24 8.04 6.91
N TYR A 28 -25.06 7.91 5.59
CA TYR A 28 -24.97 9.05 4.67
C TYR A 28 -26.27 9.86 4.62
N GLN A 29 -27.44 9.20 4.60
CA GLN A 29 -28.73 9.86 4.60
C GLN A 29 -28.98 10.65 5.89
N LYS A 30 -28.59 10.10 7.05
CA LYS A 30 -28.68 10.79 8.35
C LYS A 30 -27.92 12.11 8.36
N HIS A 31 -26.82 12.20 7.60
CA HIS A 31 -26.01 13.41 7.44
C HIS A 31 -26.42 14.29 6.24
N GLY A 32 -27.58 14.02 5.63
CA GLY A 32 -28.14 14.85 4.55
C GLY A 32 -27.50 14.61 3.17
N TYR A 33 -26.82 13.50 2.98
CA TYR A 33 -26.25 13.10 1.68
C TYR A 33 -27.20 12.18 0.91
N GLN A 34 -27.15 12.27 -0.41
CA GLN A 34 -27.71 11.30 -1.33
C GLN A 34 -26.59 10.38 -1.82
N LEU A 35 -26.60 9.14 -1.40
CA LEU A 35 -25.63 8.13 -1.87
C LEU A 35 -26.15 7.50 -3.16
N ILE A 36 -25.32 7.49 -4.21
CA ILE A 36 -25.62 6.91 -5.51
C ILE A 36 -24.63 5.76 -5.75
N PRO A 37 -25.07 4.49 -5.59
CA PRO A 37 -24.19 3.36 -5.75
C PRO A 37 -23.95 3.02 -7.22
N PHE A 38 -22.70 2.71 -7.56
CA PHE A 38 -22.28 2.07 -8.81
C PHE A 38 -21.60 0.75 -8.50
N ARG A 39 -22.22 -0.34 -8.93
CA ARG A 39 -21.72 -1.70 -8.74
C ARG A 39 -20.85 -2.09 -9.94
N ILE A 40 -19.57 -2.37 -9.71
CA ILE A 40 -18.70 -2.93 -10.74
C ILE A 40 -19.15 -4.34 -11.07
N SER A 41 -19.30 -4.65 -12.35
CA SER A 41 -19.65 -5.97 -12.85
C SER A 41 -18.94 -6.25 -14.19
N TYR A 42 -19.24 -7.37 -14.79
CA TYR A 42 -18.72 -7.69 -16.12
C TYR A 42 -19.29 -6.74 -17.20
N GLU A 43 -20.56 -6.34 -17.05
CA GLU A 43 -21.30 -5.46 -17.97
C GLU A 43 -21.10 -3.97 -17.69
N ALA A 44 -20.68 -3.63 -16.46
CA ALA A 44 -20.47 -2.26 -15.98
C ALA A 44 -19.07 -2.13 -15.40
N SER A 45 -18.17 -1.63 -16.22
CA SER A 45 -16.74 -1.53 -15.91
C SER A 45 -16.43 -0.42 -14.89
N LEU A 46 -15.22 -0.44 -14.34
CA LEU A 46 -14.71 0.67 -13.54
C LEU A 46 -14.70 1.98 -14.35
N GLU A 47 -14.39 1.94 -15.63
CA GLU A 47 -14.37 3.15 -16.48
C GLU A 47 -15.74 3.81 -16.60
N ASP A 48 -16.82 3.00 -16.67
CA ASP A 48 -18.20 3.49 -16.73
C ASP A 48 -18.59 4.22 -15.45
N ALA A 49 -18.04 3.80 -14.29
CA ALA A 49 -18.26 4.46 -13.01
C ALA A 49 -17.81 5.93 -12.99
N PHE A 50 -16.91 6.32 -13.88
CA PHE A 50 -16.30 7.65 -13.90
C PHE A 50 -16.82 8.57 -15.02
N THR A 51 -17.82 8.15 -15.78
CA THR A 51 -18.28 8.91 -16.98
C THR A 51 -19.02 10.20 -16.65
N ASP A 52 -19.77 10.24 -15.55
CA ASP A 52 -20.63 11.36 -15.11
C ASP A 52 -19.98 12.25 -14.02
N LEU A 53 -18.75 11.97 -13.63
CA LEU A 53 -18.11 12.68 -12.50
C LEU A 53 -17.62 14.08 -12.87
N ASN A 54 -17.41 14.35 -14.15
CA ASN A 54 -17.02 15.67 -14.64
C ASN A 54 -18.22 16.63 -14.80
N ASP A 55 -19.46 16.11 -14.75
CA ASP A 55 -20.67 16.91 -14.94
C ASP A 55 -21.00 17.82 -13.76
N GLY A 56 -20.25 17.70 -12.66
CA GLY A 56 -20.41 18.48 -11.44
C GLY A 56 -21.51 17.97 -10.52
N GLY A 57 -21.62 18.63 -9.36
CA GLY A 57 -22.67 18.31 -8.36
C GLY A 57 -22.34 17.14 -7.43
N TRP A 58 -21.18 16.53 -7.55
CA TRP A 58 -20.67 15.53 -6.64
C TRP A 58 -19.91 16.20 -5.47
N ASP A 59 -20.15 15.76 -4.26
CA ASP A 59 -19.44 16.23 -3.07
C ASP A 59 -18.12 15.46 -2.91
N HIS A 60 -18.19 14.14 -2.99
CA HIS A 60 -17.03 13.27 -2.93
C HIS A 60 -17.34 11.89 -3.53
N LEU A 61 -16.26 11.10 -3.73
CA LEU A 61 -16.32 9.69 -4.07
C LEU A 61 -16.17 8.84 -2.81
N LEU A 62 -16.87 7.72 -2.77
CA LEU A 62 -16.72 6.69 -1.77
C LEU A 62 -16.31 5.40 -2.48
N LEU A 63 -15.10 4.93 -2.22
CA LEU A 63 -14.54 3.72 -2.84
C LEU A 63 -14.61 2.56 -1.87
N ALA A 64 -15.37 1.53 -2.19
CA ALA A 64 -15.45 0.31 -1.39
C ALA A 64 -14.81 -0.86 -2.13
N GLY A 65 -13.65 -1.27 -1.67
CA GLY A 65 -12.86 -2.33 -2.31
C GLY A 65 -11.68 -2.76 -1.47
N GLY A 66 -10.88 -3.69 -1.98
CA GLY A 66 -9.54 -3.99 -1.51
C GLY A 66 -8.50 -3.03 -2.12
N ASP A 67 -7.23 -3.19 -1.74
CA ASP A 67 -6.15 -2.30 -2.15
C ASP A 67 -6.04 -2.17 -3.68
N GLY A 68 -6.16 -3.27 -4.44
CA GLY A 68 -6.18 -3.23 -5.91
C GLY A 68 -7.34 -2.41 -6.48
N SER A 69 -8.58 -2.60 -5.98
CA SER A 69 -9.75 -1.82 -6.46
C SER A 69 -9.61 -0.33 -6.15
N VAL A 70 -9.00 0.01 -5.01
CA VAL A 70 -8.72 1.40 -4.63
C VAL A 70 -7.64 1.99 -5.55
N SER A 71 -6.55 1.26 -5.78
CA SER A 71 -5.47 1.68 -6.68
C SER A 71 -5.98 1.91 -8.11
N ASP A 72 -6.76 0.99 -8.66
CA ASP A 72 -7.36 1.12 -9.99
C ASP A 72 -8.30 2.34 -10.09
N SER A 73 -9.11 2.56 -9.05
CA SER A 73 -10.02 3.71 -9.00
C SER A 73 -9.26 5.04 -8.98
N ILE A 74 -8.18 5.13 -8.21
CA ILE A 74 -7.35 6.34 -8.15
C ILE A 74 -6.62 6.56 -9.49
N ASN A 75 -6.08 5.52 -10.11
CA ASN A 75 -5.50 5.61 -11.44
C ASN A 75 -6.54 6.08 -12.48
N MET A 76 -7.78 5.59 -12.41
CA MET A 76 -8.88 6.04 -13.28
C MET A 76 -9.23 7.51 -13.03
N MET A 77 -9.30 7.96 -11.77
CA MET A 77 -9.48 9.38 -11.43
C MET A 77 -8.41 10.26 -12.10
N LYS A 78 -7.14 9.85 -12.00
CA LYS A 78 -6.03 10.60 -12.61
C LYS A 78 -6.11 10.61 -14.13
N LYS A 79 -6.40 9.48 -14.74
CA LYS A 79 -6.61 9.36 -16.20
C LYS A 79 -7.73 10.29 -16.69
N LYS A 80 -8.84 10.34 -15.96
CA LYS A 80 -10.03 11.16 -16.31
C LYS A 80 -9.95 12.61 -15.78
N LYS A 81 -8.85 12.99 -15.09
CA LYS A 81 -8.61 14.32 -14.49
C LYS A 81 -9.72 14.74 -13.51
N ILE A 82 -10.21 13.79 -12.73
CA ILE A 82 -11.23 14.03 -11.69
C ILE A 82 -10.53 14.44 -10.40
N ASP A 83 -10.89 15.61 -9.87
CA ASP A 83 -10.37 16.15 -8.61
C ASP A 83 -11.49 16.26 -7.56
N LEU A 84 -12.02 15.11 -7.17
CA LEU A 84 -13.00 15.00 -6.08
C LEU A 84 -12.33 14.41 -4.83
N PRO A 85 -12.74 14.83 -3.64
CA PRO A 85 -12.31 14.16 -2.42
C PRO A 85 -12.75 12.69 -2.41
N VAL A 86 -11.94 11.81 -1.81
CA VAL A 86 -12.15 10.36 -1.79
C VAL A 86 -12.22 9.84 -0.37
N GLY A 87 -13.30 9.17 -0.02
CA GLY A 87 -13.40 8.31 1.15
C GLY A 87 -13.16 6.85 0.76
N ILE A 88 -12.50 6.07 1.62
CA ILE A 88 -12.21 4.66 1.36
C ILE A 88 -12.89 3.79 2.42
N LEU A 89 -13.66 2.81 1.97
CA LEU A 89 -14.29 1.80 2.81
C LEU A 89 -13.52 0.47 2.69
N PRO A 90 -12.95 -0.04 3.79
CA PRO A 90 -12.07 -1.20 3.78
C PRO A 90 -12.88 -2.51 3.65
N THR A 91 -13.16 -2.92 2.42
CA THR A 91 -13.93 -4.15 2.15
C THR A 91 -13.07 -5.31 1.61
N GLY A 92 -11.77 -5.09 1.40
CA GLY A 92 -10.83 -6.11 0.99
C GLY A 92 -10.27 -6.93 2.15
N THR A 93 -9.31 -7.80 1.86
CA THR A 93 -8.66 -8.67 2.86
C THR A 93 -7.55 -7.93 3.62
N ALA A 94 -6.65 -7.24 2.94
CA ALA A 94 -5.52 -6.54 3.55
C ALA A 94 -5.89 -5.10 3.98
N ASN A 95 -6.44 -4.31 3.08
CA ASN A 95 -6.81 -2.91 3.27
C ASN A 95 -5.65 -2.08 3.85
N ASP A 96 -4.46 -2.28 3.31
CA ASP A 96 -3.22 -1.69 3.81
C ASP A 96 -3.27 -0.17 3.78
N PHE A 97 -3.77 0.40 2.67
CA PHE A 97 -3.87 1.84 2.54
C PHE A 97 -4.94 2.44 3.47
N ALA A 98 -6.12 1.85 3.56
CA ALA A 98 -7.16 2.32 4.46
C ALA A 98 -6.69 2.33 5.93
N LYS A 99 -5.93 1.31 6.34
CA LYS A 99 -5.32 1.25 7.68
C LYS A 99 -4.22 2.31 7.85
N CYS A 100 -3.40 2.53 6.82
CA CYS A 100 -2.34 3.54 6.83
C CYS A 100 -2.91 4.95 7.10
N ILE A 101 -4.06 5.25 6.51
CA ILE A 101 -4.76 6.54 6.71
C ILE A 101 -5.74 6.53 7.90
N GLY A 102 -5.75 5.47 8.71
CA GLY A 102 -6.49 5.39 9.97
C GLY A 102 -8.00 5.22 9.84
N ILE A 103 -8.48 4.59 8.75
CA ILE A 103 -9.90 4.28 8.58
C ILE A 103 -10.28 3.08 9.45
N PRO A 104 -11.38 3.17 10.25
CA PRO A 104 -11.89 2.07 11.05
C PRO A 104 -12.32 0.86 10.22
N GLY A 105 -12.27 -0.34 10.83
CA GLY A 105 -12.67 -1.58 10.17
C GLY A 105 -14.18 -1.81 10.07
N THR A 106 -14.99 -1.11 10.87
CA THR A 106 -16.46 -1.17 10.83
C THR A 106 -17.00 -0.13 9.85
N MET A 107 -18.01 -0.50 9.05
CA MET A 107 -18.53 0.39 8.01
C MET A 107 -19.17 1.67 8.59
N GLY A 108 -19.95 1.53 9.66
CA GLY A 108 -20.59 2.69 10.31
C GLY A 108 -19.56 3.72 10.79
N GLU A 109 -18.53 3.28 11.54
CA GLU A 109 -17.49 4.17 12.04
C GLU A 109 -16.65 4.78 10.90
N ALA A 110 -16.36 4.00 9.86
CA ALA A 110 -15.65 4.49 8.68
C ALA A 110 -16.42 5.60 7.97
N CYS A 111 -17.72 5.42 7.74
CA CYS A 111 -18.59 6.43 7.15
C CYS A 111 -18.66 7.70 8.01
N GLU A 112 -18.87 7.55 9.33
CA GLU A 112 -18.91 8.69 10.27
C GLU A 112 -17.57 9.44 10.27
N GLN A 113 -16.44 8.73 10.25
CA GLN A 113 -15.12 9.37 10.18
C GLN A 113 -14.91 10.14 8.87
N ILE A 114 -15.29 9.56 7.73
CA ILE A 114 -15.19 10.19 6.40
C ILE A 114 -16.04 11.46 6.35
N ILE A 115 -17.31 11.37 6.73
CA ILE A 115 -18.27 12.49 6.67
C ILE A 115 -17.85 13.64 7.58
N ASN A 116 -17.36 13.36 8.78
CA ASN A 116 -17.01 14.37 9.78
C ASN A 116 -15.56 14.90 9.62
N SER A 117 -14.80 14.44 8.62
CA SER A 117 -13.44 14.90 8.39
C SER A 117 -13.37 16.08 7.42
N LYS A 118 -12.27 16.82 7.50
CA LYS A 118 -11.82 17.69 6.42
C LYS A 118 -10.98 16.88 5.46
N SER A 119 -11.04 17.21 4.17
CA SER A 119 -10.15 16.58 3.18
C SER A 119 -8.69 16.96 3.45
N LYS A 120 -7.81 15.98 3.32
CA LYS A 120 -6.36 16.15 3.39
C LYS A 120 -5.77 15.82 2.03
N LYS A 121 -4.91 16.71 1.51
CA LYS A 121 -4.11 16.41 0.32
C LYS A 121 -2.96 15.48 0.72
N ILE A 122 -2.78 14.44 -0.07
CA ILE A 122 -1.70 13.48 0.08
C ILE A 122 -0.96 13.30 -1.24
N ASP A 123 0.26 12.81 -1.13
CA ASP A 123 1.12 12.50 -2.25
C ASP A 123 0.76 11.14 -2.85
N LEU A 124 1.17 10.92 -4.09
CA LEU A 124 1.14 9.64 -4.76
C LEU A 124 2.49 9.35 -5.39
N GLY A 125 2.93 8.12 -5.33
CA GLY A 125 4.02 7.67 -6.17
C GLY A 125 3.57 7.54 -7.63
N TYR A 126 4.46 7.81 -8.57
CA TYR A 126 4.21 7.69 -10.00
C TYR A 126 5.38 6.99 -10.68
N VAL A 127 5.09 6.01 -11.51
CA VAL A 127 6.09 5.25 -12.27
C VAL A 127 5.58 4.92 -13.67
N ASN A 128 6.31 5.31 -14.70
CA ASN A 128 6.06 4.93 -16.10
C ASN A 128 4.57 4.97 -16.53
N GLY A 129 3.83 6.01 -16.14
CA GLY A 129 2.42 6.18 -16.51
C GLY A 129 1.39 5.68 -15.49
N LYS A 130 1.81 5.01 -14.41
CA LYS A 130 0.94 4.52 -13.34
C LYS A 130 1.22 5.22 -12.02
N PHE A 131 0.17 5.48 -11.24
CA PHE A 131 0.27 5.92 -9.87
C PHE A 131 0.26 4.71 -8.92
N PHE A 132 1.01 4.81 -7.83
CA PHE A 132 0.91 3.91 -6.69
C PHE A 132 0.63 4.69 -5.42
N ILE A 133 -0.17 4.08 -4.57
CA ILE A 133 -0.67 4.71 -3.36
C ILE A 133 0.24 4.38 -2.19
N ASN A 134 0.72 3.15 -2.16
CA ASN A 134 1.42 2.61 -1.01
C ASN A 134 2.85 2.20 -1.34
N VAL A 135 3.06 1.26 -2.25
CA VAL A 135 4.39 0.71 -2.51
C VAL A 135 4.57 0.20 -3.94
N LEU A 136 5.72 0.51 -4.51
CA LEU A 136 6.30 -0.16 -5.68
C LEU A 136 7.42 -1.06 -5.20
N SER A 137 7.46 -2.30 -5.67
CA SER A 137 8.51 -3.25 -5.30
C SER A 137 8.94 -4.14 -6.45
N PHE A 138 10.14 -4.70 -6.33
CA PHE A 138 10.61 -5.77 -7.20
C PHE A 138 11.68 -6.60 -6.50
N GLY A 139 11.87 -7.82 -6.97
CA GLY A 139 12.79 -8.79 -6.39
C GLY A 139 12.05 -9.98 -5.82
N LEU A 140 12.61 -10.56 -4.80
CA LEU A 140 12.21 -11.81 -4.21
C LEU A 140 10.71 -12.02 -4.00
N PHE A 141 10.04 -10.99 -3.47
CA PHE A 141 8.64 -11.14 -3.08
C PHE A 141 7.66 -11.02 -4.24
N THR A 142 8.08 -10.38 -5.33
CA THR A 142 7.23 -10.25 -6.53
C THR A 142 6.99 -11.61 -7.19
N GLU A 143 8.02 -12.44 -7.31
CA GLU A 143 7.87 -13.78 -7.89
C GLU A 143 7.02 -14.72 -7.01
N VAL A 144 7.25 -14.68 -5.70
CA VAL A 144 6.55 -15.55 -4.75
C VAL A 144 5.12 -15.08 -4.50
N SER A 145 4.87 -13.76 -4.43
CA SER A 145 3.54 -13.20 -4.20
C SER A 145 2.55 -13.59 -5.30
N GLN A 146 3.00 -13.65 -6.55
CA GLN A 146 2.14 -13.99 -7.69
C GLN A 146 1.89 -15.49 -7.86
N ASN A 147 2.80 -16.34 -7.39
CA ASN A 147 2.71 -17.79 -7.52
C ASN A 147 2.19 -18.51 -6.26
N THR A 148 1.98 -17.79 -5.15
CA THR A 148 1.53 -18.41 -3.90
C THR A 148 0.01 -18.54 -3.88
N PRO A 149 -0.54 -19.75 -3.62
CA PRO A 149 -1.98 -19.96 -3.47
C PRO A 149 -2.57 -19.03 -2.39
N THR A 150 -3.73 -18.46 -2.66
CA THR A 150 -4.45 -17.50 -1.80
C THR A 150 -4.63 -17.99 -0.36
N ASN A 151 -4.71 -19.31 -0.16
CA ASN A 151 -4.88 -19.95 1.15
C ASN A 151 -3.66 -19.81 2.06
N LEU A 152 -2.43 -19.78 1.52
CA LEU A 152 -1.21 -19.55 2.32
C LEU A 152 -1.06 -18.08 2.74
N LYS A 153 -1.56 -17.14 1.92
CA LYS A 153 -1.57 -15.71 2.26
C LYS A 153 -2.47 -15.40 3.47
N ASN A 154 -3.49 -16.22 3.72
CA ASN A 154 -4.49 -15.98 4.77
C ASN A 154 -4.19 -16.68 6.11
N THR A 155 -3.42 -17.77 6.10
CA THR A 155 -3.26 -18.64 7.29
C THR A 155 -1.99 -18.33 8.10
N MET A 156 -0.95 -17.87 7.45
CA MET A 156 0.25 -17.38 8.14
C MET A 156 0.37 -15.89 7.79
N GLY A 157 0.25 -15.02 8.78
CA GLY A 157 0.43 -13.58 8.57
C GLY A 157 1.69 -13.35 7.73
N LYS A 158 1.67 -12.38 6.80
CA LYS A 158 2.77 -12.08 5.86
C LYS A 158 4.15 -12.04 6.53
N LEU A 159 4.21 -11.73 7.82
CA LEU A 159 5.46 -11.68 8.60
C LEU A 159 6.07 -13.08 8.85
N ALA A 160 5.26 -14.11 9.13
CA ALA A 160 5.77 -15.48 9.26
C ALA A 160 6.34 -16.00 7.94
N TYR A 161 5.77 -15.54 6.83
CA TYR A 161 6.29 -15.76 5.50
C TYR A 161 7.67 -15.09 5.28
N TYR A 162 7.84 -13.85 5.76
CA TYR A 162 9.12 -13.15 5.70
C TYR A 162 10.20 -13.80 6.58
N ILE A 163 9.83 -14.29 7.78
CA ILE A 163 10.76 -15.00 8.68
C ILE A 163 11.24 -16.32 8.07
N ASN A 164 10.33 -17.08 7.45
CA ASN A 164 10.73 -18.29 6.71
C ASN A 164 11.57 -17.94 5.47
N GLY A 165 11.34 -16.78 4.87
CA GLY A 165 12.12 -16.26 3.77
C GLY A 165 13.61 -16.09 4.08
N ILE A 166 14.01 -15.76 5.32
CA ILE A 166 15.44 -15.68 5.69
C ILE A 166 16.14 -17.03 5.52
N LYS A 167 15.48 -18.13 5.85
CA LYS A 167 16.04 -19.48 5.66
C LYS A 167 16.23 -19.83 4.19
N GLU A 168 15.47 -19.17 3.32
CA GLU A 168 15.51 -19.33 1.89
C GLU A 168 16.44 -18.31 1.19
N LEU A 169 16.93 -17.28 1.92
CA LEU A 169 17.83 -16.24 1.38
C LEU A 169 18.97 -16.78 0.49
N PRO A 170 19.63 -17.92 0.82
CA PRO A 170 20.68 -18.46 -0.02
C PRO A 170 20.23 -18.91 -1.41
N LYS A 171 18.94 -19.14 -1.58
CA LYS A 171 18.33 -19.59 -2.85
C LYS A 171 17.87 -18.43 -3.73
N PHE A 172 17.93 -17.19 -3.21
CA PHE A 172 17.37 -16.04 -3.88
C PHE A 172 18.28 -15.51 -4.98
N LYS A 173 17.64 -15.14 -6.08
CA LYS A 173 18.31 -14.52 -7.20
C LYS A 173 18.84 -13.15 -6.79
N LYS A 174 20.12 -12.92 -7.00
CA LYS A 174 20.70 -11.59 -6.86
C LYS A 174 20.35 -10.78 -8.10
N LEU A 175 19.91 -9.56 -7.87
CA LEU A 175 19.56 -8.61 -8.91
C LEU A 175 20.61 -7.52 -8.96
N LYS A 176 21.18 -7.28 -10.11
CA LYS A 176 22.09 -6.16 -10.30
C LYS A 176 21.28 -4.90 -10.58
N VAL A 177 21.26 -4.01 -9.60
CA VAL A 177 20.41 -2.82 -9.59
C VAL A 177 21.26 -1.57 -9.80
N PHE A 178 20.77 -0.68 -10.66
CA PHE A 178 21.31 0.64 -10.93
C PHE A 178 20.28 1.68 -10.48
N VAL A 179 20.64 2.52 -9.55
CA VAL A 179 19.78 3.54 -8.97
C VAL A 179 20.43 4.89 -9.15
N GLU A 180 19.72 5.83 -9.77
CA GLU A 180 20.17 7.18 -10.07
C GLU A 180 19.10 8.19 -9.63
N GLY A 181 19.41 9.01 -8.64
CA GLY A 181 18.62 10.12 -8.15
C GLY A 181 19.47 11.39 -8.06
N GLU A 182 18.86 12.51 -7.68
CA GLU A 182 19.57 13.80 -7.59
C GLU A 182 20.74 13.78 -6.59
N GLU A 183 20.54 13.18 -5.44
CA GLU A 183 21.53 13.13 -4.34
C GLU A 183 22.01 11.71 -4.04
N TYR A 184 21.51 10.72 -4.78
CA TYR A 184 21.78 9.34 -4.46
C TYR A 184 22.12 8.52 -5.70
N PHE A 185 23.22 7.78 -5.60
CA PHE A 185 23.66 6.84 -6.63
C PHE A 185 24.00 5.50 -5.99
N TYR A 186 23.45 4.42 -6.53
CA TYR A 186 23.75 3.06 -6.08
C TYR A 186 23.91 2.12 -7.26
N VAL A 187 24.99 1.34 -7.24
CA VAL A 187 25.18 0.20 -8.15
C VAL A 187 25.59 -0.98 -7.30
N GLY A 188 24.83 -2.03 -7.33
CA GLY A 188 25.14 -3.21 -6.52
C GLY A 188 24.11 -4.32 -6.66
N ASP A 189 24.39 -5.42 -5.98
CA ASP A 189 23.50 -6.56 -5.94
C ASP A 189 22.48 -6.40 -4.83
N ALA A 190 21.20 -6.61 -5.15
CA ALA A 190 20.09 -6.57 -4.22
C ALA A 190 19.25 -7.85 -4.30
N PHE A 191 18.59 -8.21 -3.20
CA PHE A 191 17.55 -9.24 -3.19
C PHE A 191 16.17 -8.63 -3.43
N LEU A 192 15.97 -7.38 -2.98
CA LEU A 192 14.66 -6.75 -2.96
C LEU A 192 14.84 -5.24 -2.92
N VAL A 193 13.96 -4.54 -3.65
CA VAL A 193 13.86 -3.09 -3.60
C VAL A 193 12.41 -2.70 -3.36
N PHE A 194 12.21 -1.79 -2.44
CA PHE A 194 10.94 -1.13 -2.17
C PHE A 194 11.04 0.37 -2.39
N ILE A 195 9.99 0.94 -2.93
CA ILE A 195 9.79 2.38 -3.02
C ILE A 195 8.42 2.67 -2.42
N PHE A 196 8.41 3.29 -1.26
CA PHE A 196 7.20 3.58 -0.50
C PHE A 196 6.74 5.02 -0.71
N ASN A 197 5.44 5.20 -0.91
CA ASN A 197 4.72 6.43 -0.65
C ASN A 197 4.04 6.36 0.73
N GLY A 198 3.46 5.20 1.05
CA GLY A 198 2.92 4.90 2.39
C GLY A 198 3.96 4.26 3.31
N LYS A 199 3.50 3.83 4.50
CA LYS A 199 4.37 3.27 5.55
C LYS A 199 4.48 1.75 5.52
N THR A 200 3.50 1.08 4.90
CA THR A 200 3.29 -0.34 5.12
C THR A 200 3.36 -1.16 3.84
N ALA A 201 3.90 -2.36 3.95
CA ALA A 201 3.70 -3.42 2.97
C ALA A 201 3.14 -4.63 3.70
N GLY A 202 1.91 -5.05 3.34
CA GLY A 202 1.28 -6.20 3.95
C GLY A 202 1.03 -6.10 5.46
N ASN A 203 0.56 -4.95 5.94
CA ASN A 203 0.37 -4.62 7.36
C ASN A 203 1.67 -4.55 8.19
N ILE A 204 2.84 -4.51 7.55
CA ILE A 204 4.13 -4.33 8.22
C ILE A 204 4.59 -2.90 7.99
N ASN A 205 4.93 -2.19 9.05
CA ASN A 205 5.47 -0.85 8.98
C ASN A 205 6.97 -0.90 8.65
N ILE A 206 7.29 -0.88 7.36
CA ILE A 206 8.67 -0.99 6.86
C ILE A 206 9.31 0.40 6.72
N ALA A 207 8.60 1.32 6.07
CA ALA A 207 9.06 2.68 5.84
C ALA A 207 8.62 3.59 6.98
N TYR A 208 9.29 3.49 8.12
CA TYR A 208 8.88 4.18 9.35
C TYR A 208 8.98 5.71 9.28
N LYS A 209 9.83 6.23 8.39
CA LYS A 209 9.99 7.68 8.15
C LYS A 209 8.99 8.23 7.15
N ALA A 210 8.28 7.37 6.40
CA ALA A 210 7.39 7.82 5.34
C ALA A 210 6.25 8.68 5.90
N GLU A 211 5.98 9.78 5.23
CA GLU A 211 4.83 10.64 5.45
C GLU A 211 4.09 10.79 4.11
N LEU A 212 2.77 10.91 4.16
CA LEU A 212 1.95 10.94 2.93
C LEU A 212 1.84 12.33 2.28
N ASP A 213 2.50 13.36 2.84
CA ASP A 213 2.31 14.76 2.46
C ASP A 213 3.59 15.60 2.53
N ASP A 214 4.75 14.98 2.35
CA ASP A 214 6.06 15.64 2.46
C ASP A 214 6.85 15.71 1.14
N GLY A 215 6.22 15.30 0.03
CA GLY A 215 6.81 15.34 -1.30
C GLY A 215 7.90 14.30 -1.55
N MET A 216 8.05 13.30 -0.67
CA MET A 216 9.14 12.33 -0.73
C MET A 216 8.64 10.90 -0.83
N LEU A 217 9.45 10.06 -1.46
CA LEU A 217 9.33 8.60 -1.46
C LEU A 217 10.46 8.01 -0.63
N ASP A 218 10.16 6.94 0.09
CA ASP A 218 11.12 6.22 0.90
C ASP A 218 11.62 4.99 0.14
N VAL A 219 12.92 4.95 -0.17
CA VAL A 219 13.55 3.87 -0.93
C VAL A 219 14.34 2.97 0.00
N ILE A 220 14.07 1.67 -0.09
CA ILE A 220 14.73 0.65 0.70
C ILE A 220 15.29 -0.41 -0.23
N ILE A 221 16.61 -0.57 -0.21
CA ILE A 221 17.35 -1.57 -0.97
C ILE A 221 17.87 -2.62 0.00
N VAL A 222 17.40 -3.84 -0.11
CA VAL A 222 17.91 -4.99 0.64
C VAL A 222 19.06 -5.58 -0.15
N LYS A 223 20.29 -5.37 0.31
CA LYS A 223 21.52 -5.79 -0.38
C LYS A 223 21.64 -7.32 -0.44
N ALA A 224 22.23 -7.84 -1.51
CA ALA A 224 22.44 -9.28 -1.66
C ALA A 224 23.69 -9.77 -0.89
N ASP A 225 23.82 -9.31 0.34
CA ASP A 225 24.79 -9.78 1.33
C ASP A 225 24.06 -10.58 2.42
N LEU A 226 24.24 -11.88 2.39
CA LEU A 226 23.50 -12.81 3.26
C LEU A 226 23.70 -12.54 4.75
N VAL A 227 24.93 -12.22 5.16
CA VAL A 227 25.27 -12.06 6.58
C VAL A 227 24.71 -10.76 7.12
N HIS A 228 24.99 -9.66 6.43
CA HIS A 228 24.51 -8.33 6.85
C HIS A 228 22.99 -8.21 6.71
N THR A 229 22.41 -8.75 5.65
CA THR A 229 20.95 -8.76 5.46
C THR A 229 20.23 -9.56 6.54
N ALA A 230 20.74 -10.75 6.91
CA ALA A 230 20.16 -11.54 8.00
C ALA A 230 20.26 -10.80 9.35
N LYS A 231 21.39 -10.12 9.61
CA LYS A 231 21.57 -9.29 10.81
C LYS A 231 20.61 -8.09 10.84
N SER A 232 20.51 -7.37 9.73
CA SER A 232 19.59 -6.22 9.59
C SER A 232 18.14 -6.63 9.78
N PHE A 233 17.77 -7.80 9.24
CA PHE A 233 16.44 -8.34 9.44
C PHE A 233 16.17 -8.75 10.90
N LEU A 234 17.14 -9.34 11.58
CA LEU A 234 17.02 -9.66 13.00
C LEU A 234 16.87 -8.38 13.84
N ASN A 235 17.63 -7.33 13.51
CA ASN A 235 17.50 -6.02 14.13
C ASN A 235 16.10 -5.43 13.92
N PHE A 236 15.57 -5.54 12.69
CA PHE A 236 14.20 -5.13 12.38
C PHE A 236 13.16 -5.85 13.24
N LEU A 237 13.31 -7.17 13.43
CA LEU A 237 12.40 -7.94 14.29
C LEU A 237 12.47 -7.52 15.76
N ILE A 238 13.65 -7.09 16.24
CA ILE A 238 13.83 -6.65 17.62
C ILE A 238 13.35 -5.22 17.83
N ARG A 239 13.63 -4.32 16.90
CA ARG A 239 13.40 -2.87 17.02
C ARG A 239 12.08 -2.40 16.41
N ASN A 240 11.48 -3.23 15.55
CA ASN A 240 10.27 -2.92 14.77
C ASN A 240 10.44 -1.78 13.75
N HIS A 241 11.67 -1.43 13.40
CA HIS A 241 12.00 -0.49 12.32
C HIS A 241 13.38 -0.81 11.77
N LEU A 242 13.63 -0.36 10.53
CA LEU A 242 14.93 -0.41 9.89
C LEU A 242 15.70 0.86 10.23
N GLU A 243 16.99 0.73 10.55
CA GLU A 243 17.88 1.89 10.75
C GLU A 243 18.77 2.09 9.51
N ASP A 244 19.06 3.33 9.19
CA ASP A 244 19.97 3.69 8.09
C ASP A 244 21.40 3.13 8.30
N SER A 245 21.73 2.78 9.55
CA SER A 245 23.02 2.21 9.95
C SER A 245 23.13 0.69 9.75
N ASP A 246 22.06 0.04 9.28
CA ASP A 246 22.07 -1.41 9.06
C ASP A 246 22.81 -1.75 7.75
N ASP A 247 23.98 -2.39 7.83
CA ASP A 247 24.87 -2.68 6.70
C ASP A 247 24.22 -3.47 5.54
N GLY A 248 23.23 -4.32 5.85
CA GLY A 248 22.50 -5.12 4.85
C GLY A 248 21.40 -4.36 4.11
N ILE A 249 21.17 -3.09 4.47
CA ILE A 249 20.08 -2.27 3.94
C ILE A 249 20.63 -0.91 3.55
N THR A 250 20.07 -0.33 2.51
CA THR A 250 20.23 1.07 2.18
C THR A 250 18.86 1.72 2.25
N TYR A 251 18.71 2.76 3.04
CA TYR A 251 17.48 3.52 3.19
C TYR A 251 17.75 5.00 2.92
N PHE A 252 17.03 5.57 1.98
CA PHE A 252 17.11 7.01 1.68
C PHE A 252 15.75 7.51 1.18
N ARG A 253 15.62 8.83 1.08
CA ARG A 253 14.39 9.50 0.64
C ARG A 253 14.66 10.33 -0.59
N THR A 254 13.73 10.37 -1.51
CA THR A 254 13.86 11.12 -2.75
C THR A 254 12.48 11.46 -3.31
N ASN A 255 12.40 12.55 -4.09
CA ASN A 255 11.19 12.88 -4.84
C ASN A 255 11.24 12.39 -6.29
N ASN A 256 12.42 12.03 -6.79
CA ASN A 256 12.63 11.56 -8.15
C ASN A 256 13.81 10.58 -8.23
N ILE A 257 13.61 9.46 -8.91
CA ILE A 257 14.63 8.42 -9.03
C ILE A 257 14.41 7.59 -10.31
N ARG A 258 15.51 7.22 -10.94
CA ARG A 258 15.55 6.22 -12.00
C ARG A 258 16.15 4.92 -11.47
N ILE A 259 15.50 3.83 -11.74
CA ILE A 259 15.99 2.49 -11.39
C ILE A 259 16.02 1.61 -12.63
N ASP A 260 17.13 0.90 -12.79
CA ASP A 260 17.30 -0.12 -13.81
C ASP A 260 17.74 -1.43 -13.18
N CYS A 261 17.48 -2.54 -13.83
CA CYS A 261 17.83 -3.88 -13.38
C CYS A 261 18.36 -4.69 -14.57
N ALA A 262 19.50 -5.35 -14.39
CA ALA A 262 20.11 -6.15 -15.45
C ALA A 262 19.32 -7.44 -15.73
N GLU A 263 18.58 -7.94 -14.76
CA GLU A 263 17.79 -9.15 -14.86
C GLU A 263 16.36 -8.83 -15.27
N GLU A 264 15.78 -9.70 -16.10
CA GLU A 264 14.33 -9.69 -16.35
C GLU A 264 13.60 -10.12 -15.08
N ILE A 265 12.93 -9.17 -14.45
CA ILE A 265 12.14 -9.41 -13.26
C ILE A 265 10.85 -8.56 -13.31
N ARG A 266 9.81 -9.08 -12.73
CA ARG A 266 8.54 -8.37 -12.64
C ARG A 266 8.57 -7.36 -11.50
N THR A 267 7.92 -6.24 -11.73
CA THR A 267 7.64 -5.25 -10.69
C THR A 267 6.23 -5.43 -10.16
N ASP A 268 5.99 -4.96 -8.95
CA ASP A 268 4.71 -4.98 -8.27
C ASP A 268 4.35 -3.56 -7.81
N ILE A 269 3.12 -3.15 -8.09
CA ILE A 269 2.54 -1.87 -7.63
C ILE A 269 1.31 -2.19 -6.79
N ASP A 270 1.32 -1.88 -5.50
CA ASP A 270 0.20 -2.07 -4.57
C ASP A 270 -0.38 -3.50 -4.60
N GLY A 271 0.41 -4.51 -4.99
CA GLY A 271 0.02 -5.92 -5.12
C GLY A 271 -0.37 -6.36 -6.52
N GLU A 272 -0.32 -5.46 -7.51
CA GLU A 272 -0.63 -5.73 -8.92
C GLU A 272 0.63 -5.65 -9.79
N LYS A 273 0.54 -6.19 -11.03
CA LYS A 273 1.67 -6.14 -11.96
C LYS A 273 2.04 -4.69 -12.30
N GLY A 274 3.29 -4.33 -12.03
CA GLY A 274 3.88 -3.03 -12.35
C GLY A 274 4.49 -2.96 -13.77
N PRO A 275 5.08 -1.80 -14.14
CA PRO A 275 5.73 -1.57 -15.43
C PRO A 275 7.08 -2.27 -15.53
N GLU A 276 7.59 -2.37 -16.74
CA GLU A 276 8.91 -2.90 -17.04
C GLU A 276 10.01 -1.84 -16.84
N PHE A 277 11.25 -2.29 -16.65
CA PHE A 277 12.43 -1.42 -16.56
C PHE A 277 12.76 -0.75 -17.91
N PRO A 278 13.43 0.41 -17.90
CA PRO A 278 13.83 1.21 -16.72
C PRO A 278 12.63 1.87 -16.05
N LEU A 279 12.68 2.01 -14.72
CA LEU A 279 11.66 2.66 -13.94
C LEU A 279 12.00 4.14 -13.73
N HIS A 280 11.14 5.03 -14.21
CA HIS A 280 11.19 6.46 -13.91
C HIS A 280 10.15 6.77 -12.85
N ILE A 281 10.61 7.01 -11.64
CA ILE A 281 9.75 7.10 -10.43
C ILE A 281 9.81 8.52 -9.90
N SER A 282 8.65 9.08 -9.55
CA SER A 282 8.58 10.40 -8.93
C SER A 282 7.46 10.48 -7.90
N CYS A 283 7.64 11.32 -6.88
CA CYS A 283 6.57 11.75 -6.01
C CYS A 283 5.71 12.79 -6.72
N LYS A 284 4.40 12.64 -6.65
CA LYS A 284 3.43 13.62 -7.13
C LYS A 284 2.76 14.24 -5.91
N GLU A 285 3.32 15.37 -5.50
CA GLU A 285 2.90 16.09 -4.32
C GLU A 285 1.42 16.48 -4.37
N HIS A 286 0.74 16.34 -3.23
CA HIS A 286 -0.64 16.80 -3.02
C HIS A 286 -1.62 16.35 -4.11
N SER A 287 -1.37 15.17 -4.67
CA SER A 287 -2.09 14.67 -5.85
C SER A 287 -3.46 14.08 -5.56
N LEU A 288 -3.78 13.72 -4.32
CA LEU A 288 -5.05 13.10 -3.96
C LEU A 288 -5.66 13.77 -2.72
N ASN A 289 -6.95 14.12 -2.82
CA ASN A 289 -7.74 14.63 -1.69
C ASN A 289 -8.39 13.44 -0.95
N ILE A 290 -7.95 13.12 0.27
CA ILE A 290 -8.49 12.02 1.07
C ILE A 290 -9.39 12.55 2.20
N LEU A 291 -10.54 11.90 2.38
CA LEU A 291 -11.43 12.07 3.54
C LEU A 291 -11.18 10.98 4.58
N GLY A 292 -11.40 11.30 5.82
CA GLY A 292 -11.26 10.35 6.93
C GLY A 292 -9.84 10.13 7.41
N TYR A 293 -8.86 10.89 6.91
CA TYR A 293 -7.47 10.74 7.35
C TYR A 293 -7.30 10.99 8.85
N ARG A 294 -6.67 10.04 9.52
CA ARG A 294 -6.12 10.19 10.88
C ARG A 294 -4.71 9.64 10.91
N LYS A 295 -3.78 10.39 11.46
CA LYS A 295 -2.40 9.90 11.65
C LYS A 295 -2.44 8.70 12.60
N VAL A 296 -1.95 7.58 12.13
CA VAL A 296 -1.87 6.34 12.92
C VAL A 296 -0.47 6.26 13.52
N GLU A 297 -0.39 6.30 14.84
CA GLU A 297 0.85 5.96 15.53
C GLU A 297 1.14 4.46 15.34
N PRO A 298 2.41 4.08 15.10
CA PRO A 298 2.77 2.68 14.95
C PRO A 298 2.35 1.92 16.22
N LYS A 299 1.42 1.00 16.10
CA LYS A 299 1.15 0.07 17.21
C LYS A 299 2.41 -0.79 17.38
N HIS A 300 3.01 -0.75 18.56
CA HIS A 300 4.10 -1.64 18.90
C HIS A 300 3.69 -3.09 18.62
N ILE A 301 4.57 -3.84 17.95
CA ILE A 301 4.38 -5.29 17.69
C ILE A 301 4.57 -6.09 19.01
N ASP A 302 4.23 -5.52 20.16
CA ASP A 302 4.49 -6.09 21.48
C ASP A 302 3.97 -7.52 21.62
N LYS A 303 2.77 -7.78 21.13
CA LYS A 303 2.16 -9.12 21.20
C LYS A 303 2.87 -10.18 20.35
N PHE A 304 3.48 -9.79 19.25
CA PHE A 304 4.21 -10.71 18.37
C PHE A 304 5.62 -10.97 18.92
N LEU A 305 6.29 -9.93 19.39
CA LEU A 305 7.60 -10.04 20.03
C LEU A 305 7.52 -10.81 21.35
N GLU A 306 6.45 -10.69 22.13
CA GLU A 306 6.18 -11.53 23.31
C GLU A 306 6.06 -13.01 22.94
N ASN A 307 5.32 -13.33 21.86
CA ASN A 307 5.20 -14.70 21.37
C ASN A 307 6.53 -15.24 20.84
N LEU A 308 7.33 -14.43 20.14
CA LEU A 308 8.67 -14.80 19.69
C LEU A 308 9.65 -14.99 20.85
N ARG A 309 9.63 -14.09 21.83
CA ARG A 309 10.45 -14.22 23.06
C ARG A 309 10.08 -15.46 23.87
N SER A 310 8.80 -15.83 23.89
CA SER A 310 8.33 -17.04 24.56
C SER A 310 8.69 -18.34 23.83
N SER A 311 8.90 -18.28 22.51
CA SER A 311 9.24 -19.43 21.65
C SER A 311 10.76 -19.65 21.46
N LEU A 312 11.60 -18.69 21.86
CA LEU A 312 13.04 -18.86 21.84
C LEU A 312 13.50 -19.77 23.02
N PRO A 313 14.35 -20.76 22.77
CA PRO A 313 14.87 -21.61 23.84
C PRO A 313 15.60 -20.75 24.88
N LYS A 314 15.14 -20.80 26.12
CA LYS A 314 15.83 -20.15 27.24
C LYS A 314 17.26 -20.69 27.27
N LYS A 315 18.25 -19.79 27.12
CA LYS A 315 19.64 -20.15 27.37
C LYS A 315 19.72 -20.70 28.81
N THR A 316 19.83 -22.00 28.94
CA THR A 316 20.31 -22.63 30.19
C THR A 316 21.71 -22.12 30.47
N LYS A 317 21.87 -21.54 31.63
CA LYS A 317 23.17 -21.11 32.20
C LYS A 317 24.08 -22.31 32.45
#